data_7d3659723351b0506be13ab56a6c9b13
#
_entry.id   7d3659723351b0506be13ab56a6c9b13
#
_cell.length_a   1.000
_cell.length_b   1.000
_cell.length_c   1.000
_cell.angle_alpha   90.00
_cell.angle_beta   90.00
_cell.angle_gamma   90.00
#
_symmetry.space_group_name_H-M   'P 1'
#
loop_
_entity.id
_entity.type
_entity.pdbx_description
1 polymer ?
#
loop_
_entity_poly.entity_id
_entity_poly.type
_entity_poly.pdbx_seq_one_letter_code
_entity_poly.pdbx_strand_id
1 'polypeptide(L)'
;MELPEVAKFLPTETGEPPLGHAAKWAWDTVNKCVVENEKIDNITVFPLELNTMPGFAGSSAYYLRYMDPHNNQALVDKKTDEYWHNVDLYVGGTEHATGHLIYSRFWNKFLYDLGISVAEEPFQKLVNQGMIQGRSNFVYRFSPWNKTIKEPIATNIFISKDIVDRMLSNEGIPPYELSLIHI
;
A
#
# COMPACT_ATOMS: atom_id res chain seq x y z
N MET A 1 13.37 8.11 18.96
CA MET A 1 13.11 9.52 18.59
C MET A 1 11.64 9.64 18.26
N GLU A 2 10.94 10.58 18.88
CA GLU A 2 9.53 10.86 18.61
C GLU A 2 9.43 12.10 17.72
N LEU A 3 8.38 12.17 16.91
CA LEU A 3 8.10 13.35 16.10
C LEU A 3 7.73 14.52 17.02
N PRO A 4 8.15 15.76 16.71
CA PRO A 4 7.80 16.93 17.50
C PRO A 4 6.32 17.28 17.32
N GLU A 5 5.73 17.89 18.32
CA GLU A 5 4.45 18.55 18.17
C GLU A 5 4.61 19.82 17.32
N VAL A 6 3.72 20.02 16.36
CA VAL A 6 3.67 21.21 15.52
C VAL A 6 2.30 21.88 15.64
N ALA A 7 2.28 23.19 15.66
CA ALA A 7 1.04 23.94 15.82
C ALA A 7 0.12 23.86 14.57
N LYS A 8 0.68 23.56 13.40
CA LYS A 8 -0.05 23.44 12.12
C LYS A 8 0.46 22.23 11.35
N PHE A 9 -0.47 21.38 10.91
CA PHE A 9 -0.17 20.22 10.03
C PHE A 9 -0.38 20.60 8.55
N LEU A 10 -0.01 21.83 8.18
CA LEU A 10 -0.03 22.33 6.80
C LEU A 10 1.41 22.65 6.38
N PRO A 11 1.71 22.67 5.07
CA PRO A 11 2.99 23.16 4.60
C PRO A 11 3.29 24.57 5.12
N THR A 12 4.57 24.88 5.20
CA THR A 12 5.01 26.26 5.54
C THR A 12 4.67 27.24 4.41
N GLU A 13 4.78 28.53 4.66
CA GLU A 13 4.57 29.56 3.64
C GLU A 13 5.59 29.47 2.50
N THR A 14 6.75 28.87 2.77
CA THR A 14 7.81 28.59 1.79
C THR A 14 7.62 27.27 1.05
N GLY A 15 6.59 26.50 1.39
CA GLY A 15 6.27 25.21 0.76
C GLY A 15 6.97 24.00 1.38
N GLU A 16 7.62 24.15 2.52
CA GLU A 16 8.22 23.03 3.27
C GLU A 16 7.13 22.15 3.92
N PRO A 17 7.44 20.87 4.20
CA PRO A 17 6.54 19.98 4.93
C PRO A 17 6.13 20.51 6.30
N PRO A 18 5.06 19.97 6.93
CA PRO A 18 4.60 20.42 8.26
C PRO A 18 5.67 20.41 9.35
N LEU A 19 6.66 19.51 9.29
CA LEU A 19 7.80 19.51 10.22
C LEU A 19 8.68 20.77 10.13
N GLY A 20 8.58 21.55 9.04
CA GLY A 20 9.23 22.85 8.95
C GLY A 20 8.73 23.88 9.96
N HIS A 21 7.58 23.65 10.60
CA HIS A 21 7.08 24.48 11.70
C HIS A 21 7.71 24.12 13.06
N ALA A 22 8.47 23.01 13.16
CA ALA A 22 9.06 22.58 14.42
C ALA A 22 10.27 23.44 14.79
N ALA A 23 10.25 24.06 15.96
CA ALA A 23 11.38 24.80 16.48
C ALA A 23 12.52 23.90 17.00
N LYS A 24 12.17 22.66 17.36
CA LYS A 24 13.09 21.66 17.91
C LYS A 24 13.12 20.41 17.04
N TRP A 25 13.95 20.45 15.98
CA TRP A 25 14.09 19.34 15.04
C TRP A 25 15.49 19.29 14.42
N ALA A 26 16.52 19.29 15.30
CA ALA A 26 17.91 19.11 14.93
C ALA A 26 18.53 17.99 15.76
N TRP A 27 19.51 17.29 15.25
CA TRP A 27 20.19 16.19 15.91
C TRP A 27 21.56 16.60 16.42
N ASP A 28 21.76 16.49 17.72
CA ASP A 28 23.05 16.64 18.38
C ASP A 28 23.76 15.28 18.41
N THR A 29 24.85 15.17 17.68
CA THR A 29 25.64 13.93 17.56
C THR A 29 26.43 13.60 18.82
N VAL A 30 26.77 14.60 19.63
CA VAL A 30 27.54 14.43 20.89
C VAL A 30 26.63 13.93 22.00
N ASN A 31 25.51 14.62 22.22
CA ASN A 31 24.56 14.28 23.28
C ASN A 31 23.52 13.23 22.83
N LYS A 32 23.48 12.86 21.56
CA LYS A 32 22.57 11.89 20.94
C LYS A 32 21.09 12.19 21.24
N CYS A 33 20.70 13.44 21.11
CA CYS A 33 19.34 13.90 21.37
C CYS A 33 18.89 14.95 20.35
N VAL A 34 17.56 15.14 20.29
CA VAL A 34 16.96 16.20 19.46
C VAL A 34 17.05 17.52 20.23
N VAL A 35 17.52 18.55 19.55
CA VAL A 35 17.75 19.91 20.10
C VAL A 35 17.06 20.97 19.24
N GLU A 36 17.06 22.21 19.74
CA GLU A 36 16.51 23.37 19.06
C GLU A 36 17.25 23.65 17.74
N ASN A 37 16.52 24.05 16.69
CA ASN A 37 17.07 24.32 15.37
C ASN A 37 18.11 25.47 15.38
N GLU A 38 18.02 26.40 16.33
CA GLU A 38 18.98 27.48 16.51
C GLU A 38 20.42 26.99 16.82
N LYS A 39 20.56 25.74 17.28
CA LYS A 39 21.84 25.12 17.60
C LYS A 39 22.53 24.45 16.41
N ILE A 40 21.90 24.47 15.23
CA ILE A 40 22.49 23.87 14.02
C ILE A 40 23.80 24.59 13.65
N ASP A 41 24.88 23.85 13.70
CA ASP A 41 26.24 24.30 13.34
C ASP A 41 26.81 23.53 12.14
N ASN A 42 26.15 22.47 11.70
CA ASN A 42 26.58 21.53 10.65
C ASN A 42 27.94 20.86 10.92
N ILE A 43 28.36 20.82 12.18
CA ILE A 43 29.59 20.15 12.66
C ILE A 43 29.22 19.09 13.70
N THR A 44 28.50 19.47 14.73
CA THR A 44 28.02 18.61 15.82
C THR A 44 26.50 18.52 15.87
N VAL A 45 25.82 19.54 15.39
CA VAL A 45 24.35 19.60 15.35
C VAL A 45 23.89 19.75 13.89
N PHE A 46 23.12 18.80 13.43
CA PHE A 46 22.63 18.72 12.06
C PHE A 46 21.11 18.85 11.99
N PRO A 47 20.56 19.48 10.93
CA PRO A 47 19.11 19.50 10.72
C PRO A 47 18.60 18.08 10.47
N LEU A 48 17.45 17.76 11.00
CA LEU A 48 16.72 16.53 10.67
C LEU A 48 15.85 16.73 9.43
N GLU A 49 15.61 15.63 8.71
CA GLU A 49 14.76 15.63 7.54
C GLU A 49 13.32 16.07 7.89
N LEU A 50 12.73 16.92 7.06
CA LEU A 50 11.39 17.46 7.25
C LEU A 50 10.28 16.59 6.63
N ASN A 51 10.64 15.80 5.61
CA ASN A 51 9.71 14.88 4.99
C ASN A 51 9.58 13.60 5.80
N THR A 52 8.41 13.02 5.80
CA THR A 52 8.27 11.63 6.22
C THR A 52 8.91 10.74 5.18
N MET A 53 9.47 9.61 5.62
CA MET A 53 10.10 8.66 4.71
C MET A 53 9.10 8.23 3.64
N PRO A 54 9.45 8.30 2.34
CA PRO A 54 8.59 7.80 1.28
C PRO A 54 8.46 6.29 1.37
N GLY A 55 7.27 5.78 1.10
CA GLY A 55 6.97 4.35 1.13
C GLY A 55 6.60 3.84 2.51
N PHE A 56 6.72 2.55 2.70
CA PHE A 56 6.14 1.82 3.81
C PHE A 56 7.23 1.19 4.69
N ALA A 57 7.86 1.98 5.57
CA ALA A 57 8.94 1.48 6.43
C ALA A 57 8.49 0.28 7.29
N GLY A 58 7.37 0.39 7.98
CA GLY A 58 6.85 -0.68 8.83
C GLY A 58 6.48 -1.94 8.05
N SER A 59 5.73 -1.80 6.96
CA SER A 59 5.35 -2.93 6.11
C SER A 59 6.51 -3.50 5.31
N SER A 60 7.59 -2.78 5.15
CA SER A 60 8.79 -3.26 4.45
C SER A 60 9.62 -4.22 5.30
N ALA A 61 9.63 -4.06 6.62
CA ALA A 61 10.42 -4.86 7.55
C ALA A 61 9.57 -5.68 8.53
N TYR A 62 8.26 -5.86 8.27
CA TYR A 62 7.34 -6.52 9.20
C TYR A 62 7.73 -7.96 9.52
N TYR A 63 8.34 -8.69 8.59
CA TYR A 63 8.79 -10.07 8.79
C TYR A 63 9.82 -10.18 9.92
N LEU A 64 10.70 -9.18 10.08
CA LEU A 64 11.62 -9.11 11.23
C LEU A 64 10.85 -8.90 12.54
N ARG A 65 9.88 -7.98 12.56
CA ARG A 65 9.05 -7.73 13.73
C ARG A 65 8.21 -8.95 14.11
N TYR A 66 7.75 -9.75 13.16
CA TYR A 66 6.99 -10.98 13.43
C TYR A 66 7.79 -12.06 14.16
N MET A 67 9.11 -12.07 13.98
CA MET A 67 9.99 -12.98 14.73
C MET A 67 10.02 -12.65 16.22
N ASP A 68 9.85 -11.38 16.59
CA ASP A 68 9.98 -10.90 17.98
C ASP A 68 8.98 -9.78 18.29
N PRO A 69 7.66 -10.09 18.26
CA PRO A 69 6.60 -9.08 18.29
C PRO A 69 6.47 -8.31 19.60
N HIS A 70 6.97 -8.87 20.71
CA HIS A 70 6.86 -8.27 22.04
C HIS A 70 8.12 -7.51 22.49
N ASN A 71 9.13 -7.44 21.66
CA ASN A 71 10.37 -6.75 21.97
C ASN A 71 10.18 -5.22 21.92
N ASN A 72 10.31 -4.57 23.07
CA ASN A 72 10.17 -3.12 23.19
C ASN A 72 11.52 -2.38 23.11
N GLN A 73 12.63 -3.09 22.98
CA GLN A 73 13.98 -2.52 22.96
C GLN A 73 14.61 -2.47 21.57
N ALA A 74 14.27 -3.43 20.72
CA ALA A 74 14.80 -3.56 19.37
C ALA A 74 13.71 -4.00 18.37
N LEU A 75 13.99 -3.83 17.08
CA LEU A 75 13.14 -4.33 16.00
C LEU A 75 12.99 -5.84 16.08
N VAL A 76 14.09 -6.53 16.33
CA VAL A 76 14.20 -7.97 16.56
C VAL A 76 15.44 -8.22 17.43
N ASP A 77 15.38 -9.19 18.35
CA ASP A 77 16.55 -9.64 19.09
C ASP A 77 17.48 -10.44 18.17
N LYS A 78 18.78 -10.20 18.30
CA LYS A 78 19.80 -10.82 17.44
C LYS A 78 19.77 -12.35 17.45
N LYS A 79 19.57 -12.97 18.61
CA LYS A 79 19.46 -14.42 18.72
C LYS A 79 18.21 -14.97 18.05
N THR A 80 17.13 -14.21 18.10
CA THR A 80 15.87 -14.55 17.43
C THR A 80 16.03 -14.48 15.92
N ASP A 81 16.71 -13.44 15.42
CA ASP A 81 17.02 -13.29 13.99
C ASP A 81 18.02 -14.36 13.52
N GLU A 82 19.05 -14.69 14.32
CA GLU A 82 19.96 -15.79 14.03
C GLU A 82 19.26 -17.16 13.97
N TYR A 83 18.22 -17.37 14.78
CA TYR A 83 17.43 -18.62 14.79
C TYR A 83 16.50 -18.75 13.59
N TRP A 84 15.71 -17.73 13.31
CA TRP A 84 14.72 -17.73 12.22
C TRP A 84 15.38 -17.43 10.85
N HIS A 85 16.41 -16.63 10.85
CA HIS A 85 17.13 -16.19 9.65
C HIS A 85 16.21 -15.54 8.61
N ASN A 86 16.58 -15.54 7.32
CA ASN A 86 15.72 -15.03 6.27
C ASN A 86 14.54 -15.97 5.97
N VAL A 87 13.46 -15.43 5.46
CA VAL A 87 12.22 -16.17 5.21
C VAL A 87 12.42 -17.25 4.13
N ASP A 88 12.09 -18.50 4.44
CA ASP A 88 12.30 -19.65 3.55
C ASP A 88 11.44 -19.56 2.28
N LEU A 89 10.18 -19.18 2.42
CA LEU A 89 9.22 -19.08 1.33
C LEU A 89 8.35 -17.83 1.49
N TYR A 90 8.41 -16.96 0.50
CA TYR A 90 7.61 -15.74 0.44
C TYR A 90 6.66 -15.81 -0.75
N VAL A 91 5.36 -15.69 -0.47
CA VAL A 91 4.30 -15.84 -1.49
C VAL A 91 3.55 -14.52 -1.61
N GLY A 92 3.45 -13.99 -2.82
CA GLY A 92 2.76 -12.73 -3.06
C GLY A 92 2.56 -12.44 -4.54
N GLY A 93 1.62 -11.54 -4.82
CA GLY A 93 1.30 -11.13 -6.19
C GLY A 93 2.42 -10.34 -6.87
N THR A 94 2.46 -10.38 -8.18
CA THR A 94 3.44 -9.65 -9.00
C THR A 94 3.31 -8.14 -8.90
N GLU A 95 2.15 -7.61 -8.48
CA GLU A 95 1.90 -6.19 -8.23
C GLU A 95 2.81 -5.59 -7.15
N HIS A 96 3.35 -6.43 -6.28
CA HIS A 96 4.30 -6.02 -5.24
C HIS A 96 5.75 -5.91 -5.71
N ALA A 97 6.05 -6.30 -6.96
CA ALA A 97 7.42 -6.27 -7.50
C ALA A 97 8.01 -4.85 -7.52
N THR A 98 7.20 -3.85 -7.85
CA THR A 98 7.59 -2.43 -7.90
C THR A 98 7.27 -1.66 -6.61
N GLY A 99 6.85 -2.34 -5.56
CA GLY A 99 6.48 -1.75 -4.28
C GLY A 99 7.14 -2.50 -3.13
N HIS A 100 6.35 -3.30 -2.41
CA HIS A 100 6.78 -4.00 -1.20
C HIS A 100 8.08 -4.82 -1.36
N LEU A 101 8.25 -5.54 -2.46
CA LEU A 101 9.44 -6.38 -2.65
C LEU A 101 10.73 -5.56 -2.81
N ILE A 102 10.68 -4.42 -3.51
CA ILE A 102 11.82 -3.50 -3.59
C ILE A 102 12.10 -2.89 -2.21
N TYR A 103 11.08 -2.40 -1.52
CA TYR A 103 11.27 -1.75 -0.22
C TYR A 103 11.74 -2.74 0.85
N SER A 104 11.19 -3.95 0.91
CA SER A 104 11.63 -4.96 1.87
C SER A 104 13.10 -5.36 1.65
N ARG A 105 13.52 -5.53 0.40
CA ARG A 105 14.91 -5.82 0.07
C ARG A 105 15.84 -4.65 0.40
N PHE A 106 15.46 -3.42 0.06
CA PHE A 106 16.22 -2.22 0.40
C PHE A 106 16.41 -2.06 1.91
N TRP A 107 15.31 -2.17 2.67
CA TRP A 107 15.34 -2.10 4.13
C TRP A 107 16.19 -3.21 4.75
N ASN A 108 16.05 -4.43 4.27
CA ASN A 108 16.83 -5.55 4.81
C ASN A 108 18.33 -5.34 4.62
N LYS A 109 18.75 -4.92 3.43
CA LYS A 109 20.16 -4.62 3.16
C LYS A 109 20.68 -3.47 4.02
N PHE A 110 19.90 -2.41 4.18
CA PHE A 110 20.25 -1.31 5.06
C PHE A 110 20.39 -1.77 6.53
N LEU A 111 19.46 -2.57 7.02
CA LEU A 111 19.53 -3.13 8.38
C LEU A 111 20.69 -4.12 8.54
N TYR A 112 21.02 -4.86 7.50
CA TYR A 112 22.20 -5.73 7.46
C TYR A 112 23.50 -4.93 7.54
N ASP A 113 23.62 -3.86 6.78
CA ASP A 113 24.79 -2.97 6.81
C ASP A 113 25.00 -2.30 8.20
N LEU A 114 23.88 -2.05 8.91
CA LEU A 114 23.91 -1.56 10.30
C LEU A 114 24.16 -2.67 11.34
N GLY A 115 24.25 -3.95 10.93
CA GLY A 115 24.43 -5.08 11.84
C GLY A 115 23.19 -5.43 12.69
N ILE A 116 22.02 -4.95 12.28
CA ILE A 116 20.72 -5.22 12.93
C ILE A 116 20.15 -6.54 12.43
N SER A 117 20.11 -6.76 11.11
CA SER A 117 19.71 -8.04 10.51
C SER A 117 20.95 -8.93 10.27
N VAL A 118 20.80 -10.24 10.46
CA VAL A 118 21.86 -11.22 10.24
C VAL A 118 21.92 -11.73 8.80
N ALA A 119 20.86 -11.56 8.04
CA ALA A 119 20.76 -12.00 6.64
C ALA A 119 20.81 -10.81 5.68
N GLU A 120 21.63 -10.90 4.63
CA GLU A 120 21.71 -9.86 3.61
C GLU A 120 20.45 -9.77 2.75
N GLU A 121 19.83 -10.90 2.40
CA GLU A 121 18.60 -10.96 1.62
C GLU A 121 17.42 -11.39 2.51
N PRO A 122 16.25 -10.76 2.37
CA PRO A 122 15.12 -11.02 3.25
C PRO A 122 14.44 -12.37 3.00
N PHE A 123 14.45 -12.86 1.76
CA PHE A 123 13.71 -14.04 1.33
C PHE A 123 14.60 -15.01 0.58
N GLN A 124 14.51 -16.31 0.90
CA GLN A 124 15.24 -17.37 0.19
C GLN A 124 14.55 -17.73 -1.13
N LYS A 125 13.22 -17.78 -1.11
CA LYS A 125 12.41 -18.15 -2.28
C LYS A 125 11.16 -17.28 -2.37
N LEU A 126 10.97 -16.66 -3.53
CA LEU A 126 9.76 -15.92 -3.88
C LEU A 126 8.90 -16.76 -4.84
N VAL A 127 7.61 -16.83 -4.55
CA VAL A 127 6.61 -17.42 -5.45
C VAL A 127 5.53 -16.39 -5.74
N ASN A 128 5.43 -15.99 -6.99
CA ASN A 128 4.33 -15.17 -7.50
C ASN A 128 3.27 -16.11 -8.08
N GLN A 129 2.15 -16.27 -7.37
CA GLN A 129 1.07 -17.16 -7.77
C GLN A 129 0.23 -16.63 -8.94
N GLY A 130 0.50 -15.42 -9.41
CA GLY A 130 -0.32 -14.72 -10.41
C GLY A 130 -1.52 -13.99 -9.77
N MET A 131 -2.32 -13.36 -10.61
CA MET A 131 -3.49 -12.60 -10.17
C MET A 131 -4.67 -13.54 -9.91
N ILE A 132 -5.35 -13.36 -8.79
CA ILE A 132 -6.63 -14.04 -8.54
C ILE A 132 -7.64 -13.51 -9.54
N GLN A 133 -8.26 -14.43 -10.28
CA GLN A 133 -9.31 -14.11 -11.22
C GLN A 133 -10.66 -14.57 -10.68
N GLY A 134 -11.61 -13.66 -10.66
CA GLY A 134 -13.01 -13.97 -10.42
C GLY A 134 -13.76 -14.16 -11.74
N ARG A 135 -14.67 -15.12 -11.78
CA ARG A 135 -15.58 -15.22 -12.91
C ARG A 135 -16.54 -14.04 -12.88
N SER A 136 -16.48 -13.18 -13.88
CA SER A 136 -17.48 -12.12 -14.06
C SER A 136 -18.79 -12.72 -14.54
N ASN A 137 -19.85 -12.47 -13.79
CA ASN A 137 -21.20 -12.82 -14.20
C ASN A 137 -21.93 -11.57 -14.65
N PHE A 138 -22.53 -11.65 -15.80
CA PHE A 138 -23.29 -10.56 -16.38
C PHE A 138 -24.73 -11.01 -16.56
N VAL A 139 -25.64 -10.11 -16.26
CA VAL A 139 -27.06 -10.22 -16.60
C VAL A 139 -27.48 -9.01 -17.40
N TYR A 140 -28.50 -9.16 -18.17
CA TYR A 140 -29.08 -8.07 -18.94
C TYR A 140 -30.34 -7.58 -18.25
N ARG A 141 -30.49 -6.28 -18.08
CA ARG A 141 -31.77 -5.70 -17.69
C ARG A 141 -32.62 -5.57 -18.94
N PHE A 142 -33.81 -6.13 -18.89
CA PHE A 142 -34.80 -6.05 -19.96
C PHE A 142 -35.73 -4.88 -19.72
N SER A 143 -35.84 -3.96 -20.69
CA SER A 143 -36.71 -2.81 -20.65
C SER A 143 -37.58 -2.82 -21.91
N PRO A 144 -38.87 -3.27 -21.83
CA PRO A 144 -39.75 -3.27 -22.96
C PRO A 144 -40.01 -1.84 -23.44
N TRP A 145 -40.18 -1.70 -24.75
CA TRP A 145 -40.41 -0.40 -25.38
C TRP A 145 -41.88 0.04 -25.23
N ASN A 146 -42.10 1.24 -24.72
CA ASN A 146 -43.44 1.85 -24.67
C ASN A 146 -43.73 2.54 -26.00
N LYS A 147 -44.67 2.01 -26.76
CA LYS A 147 -45.05 2.53 -28.08
C LYS A 147 -45.71 3.92 -28.02
N THR A 148 -46.35 4.27 -26.90
CA THR A 148 -47.05 5.53 -26.74
C THR A 148 -46.11 6.68 -26.50
N ILE A 149 -45.18 6.53 -25.56
CA ILE A 149 -44.21 7.57 -25.19
C ILE A 149 -42.88 7.45 -25.99
N LYS A 150 -42.70 6.38 -26.75
CA LYS A 150 -41.51 6.07 -27.56
C LYS A 150 -40.23 5.99 -26.72
N GLU A 151 -40.34 5.46 -25.53
CA GLU A 151 -39.23 5.29 -24.59
C GLU A 151 -39.25 3.88 -23.96
N PRO A 152 -38.09 3.35 -23.50
CA PRO A 152 -38.07 2.09 -22.78
C PRO A 152 -38.71 2.23 -21.40
N ILE A 153 -39.47 1.23 -20.97
CA ILE A 153 -40.02 1.14 -19.65
C ILE A 153 -38.98 0.57 -18.71
N ALA A 154 -38.56 1.36 -17.70
CA ALA A 154 -37.63 0.87 -16.70
C ALA A 154 -38.24 -0.33 -15.94
N THR A 155 -37.53 -1.46 -15.93
CA THR A 155 -37.94 -2.66 -15.18
C THR A 155 -36.79 -3.18 -14.31
N ASN A 156 -37.15 -4.02 -13.35
CA ASN A 156 -36.19 -4.81 -12.57
C ASN A 156 -36.14 -6.27 -13.06
N ILE A 157 -36.47 -6.50 -14.33
CA ILE A 157 -36.41 -7.82 -14.93
C ILE A 157 -34.97 -8.04 -15.47
N PHE A 158 -34.33 -9.07 -14.94
CA PHE A 158 -33.00 -9.49 -15.38
C PHE A 158 -33.13 -10.79 -16.14
N ILE A 159 -32.40 -10.88 -17.25
CA ILE A 159 -32.39 -12.06 -18.12
C ILE A 159 -30.95 -12.52 -18.36
N SER A 160 -30.78 -13.82 -18.55
CA SER A 160 -29.48 -14.41 -18.87
C SER A 160 -29.05 -14.11 -20.30
N LYS A 161 -27.76 -14.26 -20.56
CA LYS A 161 -27.21 -14.11 -21.91
C LYS A 161 -27.87 -15.06 -22.91
N ASP A 162 -28.19 -16.30 -22.55
CA ASP A 162 -28.83 -17.27 -23.42
C ASP A 162 -30.23 -16.82 -23.89
N ILE A 163 -30.96 -16.13 -23.00
CA ILE A 163 -32.25 -15.55 -23.38
C ILE A 163 -32.06 -14.38 -24.33
N VAL A 164 -31.05 -13.53 -24.07
CA VAL A 164 -30.71 -12.42 -24.96
C VAL A 164 -30.33 -12.92 -26.34
N ASP A 165 -29.46 -13.92 -26.43
CA ASP A 165 -29.01 -14.48 -27.69
C ASP A 165 -30.18 -15.09 -28.50
N ARG A 166 -31.12 -15.75 -27.82
CA ARG A 166 -32.37 -16.24 -28.44
C ARG A 166 -33.29 -15.12 -28.90
N MET A 167 -33.37 -14.03 -28.13
CA MET A 167 -34.16 -12.85 -28.51
C MET A 167 -33.58 -12.16 -29.74
N LEU A 168 -32.25 -12.01 -29.79
CA LEU A 168 -31.56 -11.38 -30.93
C LEU A 168 -31.60 -12.22 -32.21
N SER A 169 -31.72 -13.54 -32.10
CA SER A 169 -31.80 -14.44 -33.26
C SER A 169 -33.23 -14.59 -33.83
N ASN A 170 -34.24 -14.07 -33.14
CA ASN A 170 -35.65 -14.17 -33.57
C ASN A 170 -36.11 -12.87 -34.27
N GLU A 171 -36.35 -12.95 -35.57
CA GLU A 171 -36.95 -11.86 -36.35
C GLU A 171 -38.42 -11.62 -35.88
N GLY A 172 -38.72 -10.40 -35.48
CA GLY A 172 -40.09 -10.02 -35.13
C GLY A 172 -40.36 -9.73 -33.65
N ILE A 173 -39.35 -9.70 -32.81
CA ILE A 173 -39.48 -9.26 -31.43
C ILE A 173 -39.72 -7.73 -31.37
N PRO A 174 -40.68 -7.27 -30.49
CA PRO A 174 -40.93 -5.85 -30.34
C PRO A 174 -39.65 -5.08 -29.90
N PRO A 175 -39.56 -3.80 -30.19
CA PRO A 175 -38.43 -3.01 -29.75
C PRO A 175 -38.27 -3.06 -28.22
N TYR A 176 -37.08 -3.28 -27.76
CA TYR A 176 -36.66 -3.34 -26.36
C TYR A 176 -35.29 -2.74 -26.21
N GLU A 177 -34.96 -2.37 -24.99
CA GLU A 177 -33.61 -1.98 -24.60
C GLU A 177 -33.02 -3.03 -23.68
N LEU A 178 -31.75 -3.35 -23.89
CA LEU A 178 -30.96 -4.23 -23.05
C LEU A 178 -29.79 -3.46 -22.48
N SER A 179 -29.67 -3.43 -21.18
CA SER A 179 -28.48 -2.90 -20.51
C SER A 179 -27.73 -4.03 -19.79
N LEU A 180 -26.42 -4.10 -20.04
CA LEU A 180 -25.52 -5.07 -19.39
C LEU A 180 -25.25 -4.63 -17.96
N ILE A 181 -25.42 -5.55 -17.01
CA ILE A 181 -25.14 -5.31 -15.60
C ILE A 181 -24.19 -6.39 -15.11
N HIS A 182 -23.12 -5.96 -14.48
CA HIS A 182 -22.19 -6.85 -13.77
C HIS A 182 -22.72 -7.16 -12.38
N ILE A 183 -22.72 -8.43 -11.99
CA ILE A 183 -23.11 -8.91 -10.66
C ILE A 183 -21.88 -9.51 -9.96
#